data_b71b913cdcd816458a53a16743162c22
#
_entry.id   b71b913cdcd816458a53a16743162c22
#
_cell.length_a   1.000
_cell.length_b   1.000
_cell.length_c   1.000
_cell.angle_alpha   90.00
_cell.angle_beta   90.00
_cell.angle_gamma   90.00
#
_symmetry.space_group_name_H-M   'P 1'
#
loop_
_entity.id
_entity.type
_entity.pdbx_description
1 polymer ?
#
loop_
_entity_poly.entity_id
_entity_poly.type
_entity_poly.pdbx_seq_one_letter_code
_entity_poly.pdbx_strand_id
1 'polypeptide(L)'
;MEIVSFRRAELNDEELISRWFHSPHVSEYWGEASTNIRDFRSTMTGVGVLFHYWIGQDGTIPFCLLITTDATRDTPEHLAPFLPETGDAWTLDVLIGPPEYVGRGIATEMLESFLSHLQCQNRALRTVLIDPEANNSRAIHVYEKAGFHLVSEFVPSDGAFQGKPHVLMAYHYCQTNSTC
;
A
#
# COMPACT_ATOMS: atom_id res chain seq x y z
N MET A 1 7.11 -19.31 -9.09
CA MET A 1 7.60 -17.97 -8.69
C MET A 1 8.65 -18.18 -7.61
N GLU A 2 9.78 -17.52 -7.69
CA GLU A 2 10.71 -17.47 -6.56
C GLU A 2 10.03 -16.73 -5.40
N ILE A 3 10.53 -16.93 -4.18
CA ILE A 3 9.95 -16.31 -2.97
C ILE A 3 9.98 -14.79 -3.14
N VAL A 4 8.82 -14.14 -3.07
CA VAL A 4 8.75 -12.68 -3.08
C VAL A 4 9.41 -12.16 -1.81
N SER A 5 10.40 -11.30 -1.97
CA SER A 5 11.08 -10.64 -0.86
C SER A 5 10.80 -9.15 -0.83
N PHE A 6 10.91 -8.55 0.36
CA PHE A 6 10.66 -7.12 0.55
C PHE A 6 11.84 -6.48 1.25
N ARG A 7 12.23 -5.32 0.74
CA ARG A 7 13.24 -4.47 1.39
C ARG A 7 12.75 -3.03 1.51
N ARG A 8 13.32 -2.28 2.41
CA ARG A 8 13.10 -0.84 2.44
C ARG A 8 13.66 -0.22 1.16
N ALA A 9 12.91 0.76 0.63
CA ALA A 9 13.42 1.60 -0.44
C ALA A 9 14.47 2.56 0.12
N GLU A 10 15.44 2.89 -0.70
CA GLU A 10 16.52 3.82 -0.42
C GLU A 10 16.49 4.97 -1.44
N LEU A 11 17.20 6.06 -1.17
CA LEU A 11 17.24 7.21 -2.10
C LEU A 11 17.72 6.82 -3.50
N ASN A 12 18.58 5.81 -3.61
CA ASN A 12 19.06 5.28 -4.88
C ASN A 12 17.97 4.58 -5.72
N ASP A 13 16.81 4.25 -5.12
CA ASP A 13 15.68 3.70 -5.84
C ASP A 13 14.82 4.76 -6.55
N GLU A 14 15.12 6.05 -6.37
CA GLU A 14 14.30 7.13 -6.90
C GLU A 14 14.08 7.03 -8.41
N GLU A 15 15.12 6.72 -9.18
CA GLU A 15 15.00 6.59 -10.63
C GLU A 15 14.07 5.43 -11.03
N LEU A 16 14.14 4.30 -10.33
CA LEU A 16 13.27 3.15 -10.52
C LEU A 16 11.81 3.51 -10.21
N ILE A 17 11.58 4.10 -9.03
CA ILE A 17 10.27 4.52 -8.54
C ILE A 17 9.67 5.58 -9.47
N SER A 18 10.47 6.55 -9.92
CA SER A 18 10.06 7.57 -10.87
C SER A 18 9.58 6.97 -12.20
N ARG A 19 10.31 5.99 -12.74
CA ARG A 19 9.87 5.28 -13.96
C ARG A 19 8.51 4.61 -13.76
N TRP A 20 8.28 4.01 -12.59
CA TRP A 20 7.00 3.35 -12.28
C TRP A 20 5.85 4.33 -12.19
N PHE A 21 6.02 5.47 -11.52
CA PHE A 21 4.98 6.50 -11.44
C PHE A 21 4.62 7.12 -12.79
N HIS A 22 5.56 7.14 -13.75
CA HIS A 22 5.30 7.61 -15.11
C HIS A 22 4.71 6.53 -16.04
N SER A 23 4.60 5.28 -15.58
CA SER A 23 3.98 4.22 -16.39
C SER A 23 2.48 4.48 -16.55
N PRO A 24 1.89 4.35 -17.76
CA PRO A 24 0.49 4.69 -18.03
C PRO A 24 -0.50 3.99 -17.08
N HIS A 25 -0.31 2.69 -16.82
CA HIS A 25 -1.19 1.91 -15.95
C HIS A 25 -1.08 2.28 -14.46
N VAL A 26 -0.01 2.99 -14.06
CA VAL A 26 0.16 3.53 -12.72
C VAL A 26 -0.40 4.94 -12.65
N SER A 27 -0.04 5.83 -13.58
CA SER A 27 -0.45 7.23 -13.58
C SER A 27 -1.97 7.41 -13.66
N GLU A 28 -2.69 6.41 -14.19
CA GLU A 28 -4.16 6.39 -14.24
C GLU A 28 -4.80 6.52 -12.84
N TYR A 29 -4.17 5.91 -11.80
CA TYR A 29 -4.73 5.81 -10.45
C TYR A 29 -3.87 6.48 -9.37
N TRP A 30 -2.68 6.97 -9.69
CA TRP A 30 -1.73 7.49 -8.69
C TRP A 30 -1.56 9.02 -8.71
N GLY A 31 -2.33 9.72 -9.57
CA GLY A 31 -2.23 11.16 -9.71
C GLY A 31 -0.88 11.62 -10.28
N GLU A 32 -0.43 12.79 -9.87
CA GLU A 32 0.78 13.43 -10.43
C GLU A 32 2.07 12.76 -9.95
N ALA A 33 2.83 12.17 -10.88
CA ALA A 33 4.10 11.52 -10.59
C ALA A 33 5.09 12.44 -9.84
N SER A 34 5.13 13.73 -10.20
CA SER A 34 5.99 14.73 -9.55
C SER A 34 5.69 14.89 -8.06
N THR A 35 4.43 14.78 -7.65
CA THR A 35 4.03 14.85 -6.24
C THR A 35 4.52 13.59 -5.50
N ASN A 36 4.25 12.40 -6.03
CA ASN A 36 4.68 11.14 -5.43
C ASN A 36 6.21 11.05 -5.28
N ILE A 37 6.96 11.53 -6.27
CA ILE A 37 8.44 11.55 -6.22
C ILE A 37 8.93 12.54 -5.16
N ARG A 38 8.29 13.71 -5.04
CA ARG A 38 8.62 14.69 -4.02
C ARG A 38 8.40 14.13 -2.61
N ASP A 39 7.29 13.41 -2.39
CA ASP A 39 6.94 12.80 -1.11
C ASP A 39 7.92 11.66 -0.76
N PHE A 40 8.32 10.87 -1.75
CA PHE A 40 9.39 9.89 -1.58
C PHE A 40 10.70 10.56 -1.13
N ARG A 41 11.17 11.61 -1.82
CA ARG A 41 12.39 12.34 -1.45
C ARG A 41 12.30 12.93 -0.05
N SER A 42 11.16 13.54 0.28
CA SER A 42 10.94 14.14 1.61
C SER A 42 11.07 13.09 2.70
N THR A 43 10.47 11.92 2.50
CA THR A 43 10.59 10.79 3.43
C THR A 43 12.04 10.32 3.56
N MET A 44 12.76 10.13 2.44
CA MET A 44 14.15 9.65 2.45
C MET A 44 15.11 10.64 3.11
N THR A 45 14.78 11.92 3.12
CA THR A 45 15.56 12.99 3.78
C THR A 45 15.07 13.30 5.20
N GLY A 46 14.05 12.61 5.69
CA GLY A 46 13.50 12.80 7.04
C GLY A 46 12.67 14.07 7.21
N VAL A 47 12.10 14.60 6.11
CA VAL A 47 11.28 15.81 6.12
C VAL A 47 9.82 15.43 5.85
N GLY A 48 8.88 15.93 6.67
CA GLY A 48 7.44 15.75 6.47
C GLY A 48 6.87 14.45 7.03
N VAL A 49 5.80 13.93 6.41
CA VAL A 49 5.14 12.69 6.82
C VAL A 49 6.07 11.49 6.53
N LEU A 50 6.24 10.64 7.52
CA LEU A 50 7.10 9.46 7.41
C LEU A 50 6.32 8.29 6.81
N PHE A 51 6.35 8.18 5.49
CA PHE A 51 5.93 6.98 4.80
C PHE A 51 7.01 5.89 4.91
N HIS A 52 6.57 4.65 4.90
CA HIS A 52 7.47 3.52 4.78
C HIS A 52 7.39 2.94 3.37
N TYR A 53 8.37 3.21 2.54
CA TYR A 53 8.46 2.70 1.18
C TYR A 53 9.17 1.35 1.16
N TRP A 54 8.57 0.38 0.45
CA TRP A 54 9.07 -0.98 0.31
C TRP A 54 9.14 -1.36 -1.16
N ILE A 55 10.23 -2.00 -1.55
CA ILE A 55 10.38 -2.60 -2.87
C ILE A 55 10.15 -4.12 -2.73
N GLY A 56 9.16 -4.64 -3.46
CA GLY A 56 8.98 -6.08 -3.62
C GLY A 56 9.76 -6.59 -4.80
N GLN A 57 10.37 -7.76 -4.64
CA GLN A 57 11.28 -8.37 -5.61
C GLN A 57 10.87 -9.81 -5.89
N ASP A 58 10.89 -10.20 -7.18
CA ASP A 58 10.84 -11.59 -7.65
C ASP A 58 12.29 -12.05 -7.87
N GLY A 59 12.81 -12.82 -6.92
CA GLY A 59 14.25 -13.05 -6.82
C GLY A 59 15.02 -11.74 -6.58
N THR A 60 15.76 -11.27 -7.59
CA THR A 60 16.48 -9.99 -7.52
C THR A 60 15.83 -8.87 -8.34
N ILE A 61 14.71 -9.16 -9.03
CA ILE A 61 14.04 -8.21 -9.93
C ILE A 61 13.00 -7.42 -9.17
N PRO A 62 13.17 -6.10 -8.99
CA PRO A 62 12.16 -5.26 -8.36
C PRO A 62 10.94 -5.13 -9.29
N PHE A 63 9.73 -5.36 -8.76
CA PHE A 63 8.51 -5.33 -9.56
C PHE A 63 7.34 -4.57 -8.95
N CYS A 64 7.37 -4.29 -7.65
CA CYS A 64 6.31 -3.51 -7.01
C CYS A 64 6.85 -2.53 -5.98
N LEU A 65 6.08 -1.48 -5.74
CA LEU A 65 6.24 -0.54 -4.65
C LEU A 65 5.05 -0.68 -3.71
N LEU A 66 5.34 -0.75 -2.42
CA LEU A 66 4.33 -0.72 -1.38
C LEU A 66 4.67 0.44 -0.44
N ILE A 67 3.66 1.20 -0.05
CA ILE A 67 3.82 2.34 0.85
C ILE A 67 2.92 2.11 2.05
N THR A 68 3.46 2.22 3.25
CA THR A 68 2.70 2.09 4.49
C THR A 68 2.86 3.32 5.36
N THR A 69 1.78 3.69 6.05
CA THR A 69 1.75 4.79 7.02
C THR A 69 1.02 4.35 8.27
N ASP A 70 1.48 4.79 9.43
CA ASP A 70 0.81 4.54 10.70
C ASP A 70 -0.51 5.35 10.76
N ALA A 71 -1.63 4.64 10.61
CA ALA A 71 -2.96 5.23 10.62
C ALA A 71 -3.43 5.63 12.03
N THR A 72 -2.72 5.25 13.09
CA THR A 72 -3.05 5.65 14.48
C THR A 72 -2.48 7.03 14.83
N ARG A 73 -1.62 7.57 13.96
CA ARG A 73 -1.04 8.92 14.10
C ARG A 73 -1.70 9.85 13.11
N ASP A 74 -2.16 11.01 13.57
CA ASP A 74 -2.81 12.04 12.73
C ASP A 74 -3.92 11.45 11.85
N THR A 75 -4.76 10.61 12.44
CA THR A 75 -5.76 9.78 11.76
C THR A 75 -6.74 10.62 10.94
N PRO A 76 -6.85 10.44 9.63
CA PRO A 76 -7.90 11.04 8.84
C PRO A 76 -9.29 10.65 9.36
N GLU A 77 -10.22 11.59 9.39
CA GLU A 77 -11.56 11.41 9.98
C GLU A 77 -12.30 10.18 9.40
N HIS A 78 -12.17 9.93 8.11
CA HIS A 78 -12.81 8.80 7.44
C HIS A 78 -12.21 7.44 7.80
N LEU A 79 -11.01 7.37 8.38
CA LEU A 79 -10.37 6.13 8.83
C LEU A 79 -10.67 5.83 10.31
N ALA A 80 -10.93 6.84 11.12
CA ALA A 80 -11.07 6.72 12.57
C ALA A 80 -12.07 5.62 13.02
N PRO A 81 -13.24 5.42 12.38
CA PRO A 81 -14.19 4.37 12.76
C PRO A 81 -13.68 2.94 12.55
N PHE A 82 -12.62 2.75 11.77
CA PHE A 82 -12.11 1.45 11.36
C PHE A 82 -10.79 1.08 12.03
N LEU A 83 -10.32 1.92 12.94
CA LEU A 83 -9.14 1.62 13.73
C LEU A 83 -9.47 0.56 14.79
N PRO A 84 -8.51 -0.33 15.13
CA PRO A 84 -8.72 -1.31 16.19
C PRO A 84 -8.77 -0.61 17.57
N GLU A 85 -9.53 -1.17 18.51
CA GLU A 85 -9.57 -0.65 19.88
C GLU A 85 -8.20 -0.73 20.57
N THR A 86 -7.39 -1.70 20.20
CA THR A 86 -6.04 -1.90 20.73
C THR A 86 -5.09 -2.38 19.64
N GLY A 87 -3.84 -1.95 19.72
CA GLY A 87 -2.81 -2.25 18.73
C GLY A 87 -2.75 -1.21 17.62
N ASP A 88 -1.97 -1.50 16.59
CA ASP A 88 -1.67 -0.57 15.52
C ASP A 88 -2.52 -0.83 14.28
N ALA A 89 -2.82 0.23 13.55
CA ALA A 89 -3.38 0.18 12.20
C ALA A 89 -2.45 0.93 11.24
N TRP A 90 -2.25 0.35 10.06
CA TRP A 90 -1.48 0.99 9.00
C TRP A 90 -2.33 1.13 7.73
N THR A 91 -2.09 2.18 6.97
CA THR A 91 -2.56 2.26 5.58
C THR A 91 -1.56 1.55 4.67
N LEU A 92 -2.04 1.11 3.52
CA LEU A 92 -1.24 0.46 2.49
C LEU A 92 -1.62 1.00 1.12
N ASP A 93 -0.63 1.44 0.36
CA ASP A 93 -0.75 1.73 -1.06
C ASP A 93 0.14 0.76 -1.85
N VAL A 94 -0.33 0.35 -3.02
CA VAL A 94 0.33 -0.69 -3.83
C VAL A 94 0.38 -0.29 -5.29
N LEU A 95 1.54 -0.39 -5.92
CA LEU A 95 1.66 -0.37 -7.37
C LEU A 95 2.52 -1.53 -7.87
N ILE A 96 2.16 -2.06 -9.02
CA ILE A 96 3.01 -2.95 -9.82
C ILE A 96 3.71 -2.08 -10.87
N GLY A 97 5.04 -2.02 -10.82
CA GLY A 97 5.83 -1.13 -11.67
C GLY A 97 5.91 -1.60 -13.12
N PRO A 98 6.53 -2.75 -13.41
CA PRO A 98 6.66 -3.24 -14.77
C PRO A 98 5.32 -3.82 -15.28
N PRO A 99 4.86 -3.41 -16.48
CA PRO A 99 3.56 -3.84 -17.02
C PRO A 99 3.47 -5.36 -17.26
N GLU A 100 4.59 -6.02 -17.48
CA GLU A 100 4.65 -7.48 -17.65
C GLU A 100 4.25 -8.29 -16.42
N TYR A 101 4.20 -7.68 -15.24
CA TYR A 101 3.71 -8.30 -14.01
C TYR A 101 2.20 -8.08 -13.79
N VAL A 102 1.58 -7.17 -14.55
CA VAL A 102 0.15 -6.85 -14.41
C VAL A 102 -0.71 -7.97 -15.01
N GLY A 103 -1.75 -8.38 -14.29
CA GLY A 103 -2.72 -9.39 -14.78
C GLY A 103 -2.27 -10.85 -14.70
N ARG A 104 -1.11 -11.13 -14.09
CA ARG A 104 -0.58 -12.51 -13.94
C ARG A 104 -0.99 -13.21 -12.64
N GLY A 105 -1.83 -12.60 -11.82
CA GLY A 105 -2.23 -13.17 -10.51
C GLY A 105 -1.19 -13.00 -9.40
N ILE A 106 0.02 -12.54 -9.71
CA ILE A 106 1.14 -12.36 -8.76
C ILE A 106 0.82 -11.37 -7.63
N ALA A 107 -0.06 -10.40 -7.89
CA ALA A 107 -0.37 -9.34 -6.94
C ALA A 107 -1.05 -9.88 -5.67
N THR A 108 -1.90 -10.91 -5.76
CA THR A 108 -2.54 -11.54 -4.60
C THR A 108 -1.50 -12.21 -3.70
N GLU A 109 -0.66 -13.09 -4.27
CA GLU A 109 0.39 -13.79 -3.53
C GLU A 109 1.41 -12.81 -2.91
N MET A 110 1.75 -11.75 -3.65
CA MET A 110 2.62 -10.68 -3.17
C MET A 110 2.00 -9.97 -1.95
N LEU A 111 0.71 -9.64 -1.99
CA LEU A 111 0.00 -8.99 -0.88
C LEU A 111 -0.07 -9.90 0.34
N GLU A 112 -0.43 -11.17 0.20
CA GLU A 112 -0.46 -12.14 1.29
C GLU A 112 0.93 -12.26 1.96
N SER A 113 1.99 -12.33 1.14
CA SER A 113 3.37 -12.37 1.62
C SER A 113 3.75 -11.08 2.33
N PHE A 114 3.33 -9.92 1.81
CA PHE A 114 3.63 -8.64 2.42
C PHE A 114 2.88 -8.42 3.74
N LEU A 115 1.61 -8.80 3.82
CA LEU A 115 0.84 -8.75 5.08
C LEU A 115 1.52 -9.61 6.16
N SER A 116 1.98 -10.80 5.80
CA SER A 116 2.77 -11.64 6.71
C SER A 116 4.08 -10.98 7.12
N HIS A 117 4.78 -10.36 6.18
CA HIS A 117 6.00 -9.60 6.45
C HIS A 117 5.75 -8.44 7.41
N LEU A 118 4.68 -7.64 7.21
CA LEU A 118 4.33 -6.53 8.11
C LEU A 118 4.04 -7.02 9.53
N GLN A 119 3.30 -8.11 9.70
CA GLN A 119 2.99 -8.67 11.01
C GLN A 119 4.25 -9.17 11.74
N CYS A 120 5.22 -9.71 11.00
CA CYS A 120 6.52 -10.09 11.58
C CYS A 120 7.33 -8.85 12.03
N GLN A 121 7.24 -7.74 11.31
CA GLN A 121 7.91 -6.49 11.66
C GLN A 121 7.23 -5.76 12.83
N ASN A 122 5.90 -5.84 12.91
CA ASN A 122 5.11 -5.20 13.96
C ASN A 122 4.04 -6.14 14.50
N ARG A 123 4.31 -6.79 15.62
CA ARG A 123 3.38 -7.72 16.26
C ARG A 123 2.15 -7.04 16.90
N ALA A 124 2.20 -5.73 17.09
CA ALA A 124 1.05 -4.96 17.56
C ALA A 124 0.09 -4.61 16.42
N LEU A 125 0.48 -4.79 15.15
CA LEU A 125 -0.36 -4.52 13.99
C LEU A 125 -1.61 -5.41 13.99
N ARG A 126 -2.78 -4.78 13.92
CA ARG A 126 -4.09 -5.44 13.94
C ARG A 126 -4.88 -5.24 12.68
N THR A 127 -4.70 -4.09 12.04
CA THR A 127 -5.49 -3.72 10.87
C THR A 127 -4.59 -3.10 9.80
N VAL A 128 -4.81 -3.48 8.56
CA VAL A 128 -4.27 -2.79 7.38
C VAL A 128 -5.44 -2.26 6.58
N LEU A 129 -5.41 -0.98 6.25
CA LEU A 129 -6.43 -0.26 5.48
C LEU A 129 -5.88 0.07 4.09
N ILE A 130 -6.72 -0.04 3.06
CA ILE A 130 -6.39 0.33 1.68
C ILE A 130 -7.63 0.95 1.02
N ASP A 131 -7.45 1.98 0.18
CA ASP A 131 -8.55 2.76 -0.35
C ASP A 131 -8.47 3.02 -1.86
N PRO A 132 -8.60 1.98 -2.70
CA PRO A 132 -8.60 2.15 -4.15
C PRO A 132 -9.75 3.03 -4.65
N GLU A 133 -9.54 3.74 -5.78
CA GLU A 133 -10.67 4.35 -6.52
C GLU A 133 -11.74 3.30 -6.80
N ALA A 134 -13.02 3.64 -6.64
CA ALA A 134 -14.15 2.72 -6.79
C ALA A 134 -14.28 2.13 -8.21
N ASN A 135 -13.73 2.80 -9.22
CA ASN A 135 -13.68 2.32 -10.61
C ASN A 135 -12.50 1.37 -10.89
N ASN A 136 -11.54 1.24 -9.96
CA ASN A 136 -10.41 0.31 -10.09
C ASN A 136 -10.79 -1.12 -9.68
N SER A 137 -11.71 -1.72 -10.43
CA SER A 137 -12.23 -3.06 -10.15
C SER A 137 -11.13 -4.14 -10.10
N ARG A 138 -10.04 -3.94 -10.84
CA ARG A 138 -8.88 -4.86 -10.83
C ARG A 138 -8.19 -4.86 -9.47
N ALA A 139 -7.90 -3.69 -8.90
CA ALA A 139 -7.27 -3.57 -7.59
C ALA A 139 -8.20 -4.13 -6.51
N ILE A 140 -9.48 -3.74 -6.50
CA ILE A 140 -10.48 -4.22 -5.55
C ILE A 140 -10.52 -5.76 -5.54
N HIS A 141 -10.63 -6.39 -6.71
CA HIS A 141 -10.65 -7.85 -6.82
C HIS A 141 -9.37 -8.52 -6.28
N VAL A 142 -8.20 -7.92 -6.51
CA VAL A 142 -6.92 -8.42 -5.96
C VAL A 142 -6.91 -8.32 -4.44
N TYR A 143 -7.39 -7.21 -3.89
CA TYR A 143 -7.46 -6.99 -2.44
C TYR A 143 -8.44 -7.94 -1.77
N GLU A 144 -9.63 -8.15 -2.35
CA GLU A 144 -10.59 -9.16 -1.87
C GLU A 144 -9.97 -10.56 -1.80
N LYS A 145 -9.24 -10.96 -2.85
CA LYS A 145 -8.53 -12.25 -2.87
C LYS A 145 -7.43 -12.36 -1.82
N ALA A 146 -6.76 -11.26 -1.50
CA ALA A 146 -5.75 -11.21 -0.45
C ALA A 146 -6.35 -11.12 0.97
N GLY A 147 -7.69 -11.15 1.10
CA GLY A 147 -8.40 -11.19 2.38
C GLY A 147 -8.85 -9.84 2.91
N PHE A 148 -8.71 -8.76 2.13
CA PHE A 148 -9.36 -7.49 2.47
C PHE A 148 -10.87 -7.56 2.23
N HIS A 149 -11.64 -6.84 3.00
CA HIS A 149 -13.09 -6.70 2.81
C HIS A 149 -13.50 -5.23 2.83
N LEU A 150 -14.52 -4.89 2.08
CA LEU A 150 -15.11 -3.55 2.03
C LEU A 150 -15.66 -3.17 3.40
N VAL A 151 -15.28 -1.98 3.88
CA VAL A 151 -15.78 -1.44 5.15
C VAL A 151 -16.48 -0.11 5.01
N SER A 152 -16.16 0.69 3.98
CA SER A 152 -16.81 1.97 3.72
C SER A 152 -16.61 2.42 2.27
N GLU A 153 -17.40 3.41 1.88
CA GLU A 153 -17.20 4.19 0.65
C GLU A 153 -17.11 5.66 1.02
N PHE A 154 -16.26 6.41 0.34
CA PHE A 154 -16.11 7.84 0.59
C PHE A 154 -15.64 8.60 -0.66
N VAL A 155 -15.77 9.91 -0.60
CA VAL A 155 -15.24 10.81 -1.63
C VAL A 155 -14.31 11.80 -0.96
N PRO A 156 -13.01 11.79 -1.26
CA PRO A 156 -12.07 12.77 -0.69
C PRO A 156 -12.52 14.20 -0.99
N SER A 157 -12.49 15.05 0.03
CA SER A 157 -12.86 16.46 -0.06
C SER A 157 -11.74 17.36 -0.55
N ASP A 158 -10.51 16.86 -0.51
CA ASP A 158 -9.28 17.57 -0.87
C ASP A 158 -8.20 16.62 -1.40
N GLY A 159 -7.02 17.17 -1.72
CA GLY A 159 -5.87 16.41 -2.18
C GLY A 159 -5.95 15.95 -3.63
N ALA A 160 -5.04 15.05 -4.00
CA ALA A 160 -4.86 14.57 -5.39
C ALA A 160 -6.07 13.78 -5.92
N PHE A 161 -6.89 13.22 -5.03
CA PHE A 161 -8.05 12.39 -5.36
C PHE A 161 -9.39 13.07 -5.09
N GLN A 162 -9.39 14.40 -4.87
CA GLN A 162 -10.60 15.17 -4.60
C GLN A 162 -11.70 14.88 -5.61
N GLY A 163 -12.90 14.57 -5.12
CA GLY A 163 -14.09 14.32 -5.92
C GLY A 163 -14.17 12.95 -6.59
N LYS A 164 -13.15 12.10 -6.43
CA LYS A 164 -13.17 10.74 -6.97
C LYS A 164 -13.72 9.77 -5.92
N PRO A 165 -14.72 8.93 -6.24
CA PRO A 165 -15.21 7.91 -5.32
C PRO A 165 -14.13 6.88 -5.00
N HIS A 166 -13.95 6.56 -3.72
CA HIS A 166 -13.07 5.52 -3.20
C HIS A 166 -13.85 4.50 -2.38
N VAL A 167 -13.35 3.29 -2.33
CA VAL A 167 -13.80 2.27 -1.40
C VAL A 167 -12.71 2.05 -0.35
N LEU A 168 -13.08 2.05 0.92
CA LEU A 168 -12.16 1.67 2.00
C LEU A 168 -12.29 0.18 2.26
N MET A 169 -11.18 -0.52 2.23
CA MET A 169 -11.10 -1.94 2.51
C MET A 169 -10.16 -2.20 3.70
N ALA A 170 -10.47 -3.20 4.50
CA ALA A 170 -9.70 -3.56 5.68
C ALA A 170 -9.27 -5.03 5.65
N TYR A 171 -8.05 -5.28 6.10
CA TYR A 171 -7.54 -6.60 6.45
C TYR A 171 -7.30 -6.62 7.97
N HIS A 172 -7.83 -7.64 8.66
CA HIS A 172 -7.64 -7.81 10.10
C HIS A 172 -6.81 -9.05 10.40
N TYR A 173 -5.77 -8.86 11.18
CA TYR A 173 -5.00 -9.99 11.70
C TYR A 173 -5.78 -10.69 12.81
N CYS A 174 -5.92 -12.00 12.72
CA CYS A 174 -6.48 -12.78 13.81
C CYS A 174 -5.62 -12.62 15.07
N GLN A 175 -6.26 -12.44 16.22
CA GLN A 175 -5.59 -12.52 17.52
C GLN A 175 -5.23 -14.00 17.78
N THR A 176 -4.16 -14.48 17.20
CA THR A 176 -3.61 -15.76 17.63
C THR A 176 -2.64 -15.50 18.76
N ASN A 177 -2.94 -16.02 19.93
CA ASN A 177 -1.97 -16.26 21.01
C ASN A 177 -0.96 -17.35 20.59
N SER A 178 -0.40 -17.26 19.39
CA SER A 178 0.52 -18.25 18.87
C SER A 178 1.92 -17.66 18.75
N THR A 179 2.80 -18.16 19.55
CA THR A 179 4.25 -18.10 19.42
C THR A 179 4.66 -18.47 17.99
N CYS A 180 5.36 -17.58 17.31
CA CYS A 180 6.12 -17.93 16.10
C CYS A 180 7.35 -18.74 16.47
#